data_b4635cccf8b7c0dfb941ec7360f4f671
#
_entry.id   b4635cccf8b7c0dfb941ec7360f4f671
#
_cell.length_a   1.000
_cell.length_b   1.000
_cell.length_c   1.000
_cell.angle_alpha   90.00
_cell.angle_beta   90.00
_cell.angle_gamma   90.00
#
_symmetry.space_group_name_H-M   'P 1'
#
loop_
_entity.id
_entity.type
_entity.pdbx_description
1 polymer ?
#
loop_
_entity_poly.entity_id
_entity_poly.type
_entity_poly.pdbx_seq_one_letter_code
_entity_poly.pdbx_strand_id
1 'polypeptide(L)'
;MKTTINYYGYDTLLQPTDWRAAAAVVGLCKYFDHFRIDYKILYNVDEKPENYIHGFDGIIYKSDSITEEKYLDFVESYFEKYMTHSTILSILGNDEFSDEQIKMVNDLVKSKTVLKGLLGKTKFDGTNKAVFISTIEENREEIIKTIFKNGNNLYKNYCNERLIFTDDNSTCRLRGYNVDKDRKTSIIGFCFSKESFDANDILEFDFIPFAFSNPDMRETYFVNNNFSVETLVNTNRAFSEQLSNTEGKGDKNKLLLVLQNSKDYISYDVEIISKSQDDAFYSTLFVRLERLKKLRELSGKSLYFVKKINDDYWFNLEKEVYMRCLNNVLLDDVILKMFKFFYFEESEKKNSKAISEIRKTQKNIMYKIGLLVDINVSWKGYDIMYEITSAKKYGEMVSKELIKKSSNNKIKSYQQKIISALCAHDYDRAKEVILSLSAYVGMEFSFFYKFLENAEENKDIAFAFASALTETNSKNSENND
;
A
#
# COMPACT_ATOMS: atom_id res chain seq x y z
N MET A 1 -14.55 -0.47 -21.82
CA MET A 1 -15.89 -0.48 -22.44
C MET A 1 -16.09 -1.78 -23.22
N LYS A 2 -17.24 -2.45 -23.08
CA LYS A 2 -17.60 -3.66 -23.84
C LYS A 2 -18.38 -3.28 -25.08
N THR A 3 -18.06 -3.89 -26.22
CA THR A 3 -18.70 -3.63 -27.52
C THR A 3 -18.87 -4.94 -28.28
N THR A 4 -20.03 -5.16 -28.86
CA THR A 4 -20.27 -6.29 -29.80
C THR A 4 -19.61 -5.94 -31.12
N ILE A 5 -18.86 -6.89 -31.67
CA ILE A 5 -18.12 -6.75 -32.93
C ILE A 5 -18.35 -7.96 -33.84
N ASN A 6 -17.97 -7.82 -35.10
CA ASN A 6 -17.80 -8.95 -36.02
C ASN A 6 -16.40 -8.81 -36.64
N TYR A 7 -15.40 -9.44 -36.02
CA TYR A 7 -14.01 -9.23 -36.40
C TYR A 7 -13.22 -10.53 -36.33
N TYR A 8 -12.83 -11.10 -37.44
CA TYR A 8 -12.05 -12.35 -37.55
C TYR A 8 -12.58 -13.51 -36.70
N GLY A 9 -13.90 -13.64 -36.59
CA GLY A 9 -14.58 -14.71 -35.85
C GLY A 9 -14.74 -14.47 -34.36
N TYR A 10 -14.35 -13.29 -33.87
CA TYR A 10 -14.63 -12.81 -32.50
C TYR A 10 -15.89 -11.93 -32.53
N ASP A 11 -16.65 -11.97 -31.46
CA ASP A 11 -17.93 -11.24 -31.32
C ASP A 11 -17.89 -10.13 -30.28
N THR A 12 -16.86 -10.11 -29.42
CA THR A 12 -16.78 -9.18 -28.30
C THR A 12 -15.42 -8.49 -28.23
N LEU A 13 -15.46 -7.16 -28.05
CA LEU A 13 -14.33 -6.30 -27.74
C LEU A 13 -14.51 -5.73 -26.34
N LEU A 14 -13.50 -5.87 -25.47
CA LEU A 14 -13.43 -5.20 -24.17
C LEU A 14 -12.19 -4.32 -24.11
N GLN A 15 -12.40 -3.01 -23.90
CA GLN A 15 -11.33 -2.03 -23.77
C GLN A 15 -11.24 -1.50 -22.33
N PRO A 16 -10.04 -1.38 -21.74
CA PRO A 16 -9.79 -0.91 -20.37
C PRO A 16 -9.93 0.62 -20.27
N THR A 17 -11.11 1.15 -20.53
CA THR A 17 -11.40 2.60 -20.54
C THR A 17 -11.40 3.23 -19.15
N ASP A 18 -11.59 2.43 -18.11
CA ASP A 18 -11.45 2.80 -16.70
C ASP A 18 -10.82 1.62 -15.93
N TRP A 19 -10.50 1.83 -14.64
CA TRP A 19 -9.87 0.79 -13.85
C TRP A 19 -10.74 -0.47 -13.68
N ARG A 20 -12.08 -0.38 -13.73
CA ARG A 20 -12.99 -1.53 -13.62
C ARG A 20 -12.85 -2.43 -14.85
N ALA A 21 -12.94 -1.82 -16.01
CA ALA A 21 -12.75 -2.53 -17.28
C ALA A 21 -11.31 -3.07 -17.39
N ALA A 22 -10.30 -2.33 -16.90
CA ALA A 22 -8.92 -2.79 -16.85
C ALA A 22 -8.75 -4.00 -15.93
N ALA A 23 -9.35 -3.99 -14.74
CA ALA A 23 -9.31 -5.14 -13.83
C ALA A 23 -10.06 -6.35 -14.41
N ALA A 24 -11.22 -6.14 -15.06
CA ALA A 24 -11.93 -7.19 -15.77
C ALA A 24 -11.09 -7.82 -16.88
N VAL A 25 -10.39 -6.98 -17.69
CA VAL A 25 -9.45 -7.47 -18.72
C VAL A 25 -8.37 -8.35 -18.12
N VAL A 26 -7.73 -7.93 -17.03
CA VAL A 26 -6.69 -8.76 -16.36
C VAL A 26 -7.26 -10.08 -15.85
N GLY A 27 -8.44 -10.05 -15.25
CA GLY A 27 -9.12 -11.27 -14.78
C GLY A 27 -9.49 -12.22 -15.92
N LEU A 28 -10.00 -11.68 -17.03
CA LEU A 28 -10.33 -12.45 -18.25
C LEU A 28 -9.09 -13.04 -18.92
N CYS A 29 -8.00 -12.28 -19.06
CA CYS A 29 -6.74 -12.83 -19.59
C CYS A 29 -6.28 -14.05 -18.78
N LYS A 30 -6.32 -13.97 -17.46
CA LYS A 30 -5.99 -15.11 -16.58
C LYS A 30 -6.93 -16.30 -16.80
N TYR A 31 -8.21 -16.06 -16.99
CA TYR A 31 -9.19 -17.09 -17.28
C TYR A 31 -8.94 -17.74 -18.64
N PHE A 32 -8.73 -16.95 -19.69
CA PHE A 32 -8.46 -17.45 -21.03
C PHE A 32 -7.16 -18.24 -21.10
N ASP A 33 -6.10 -17.73 -20.47
CA ASP A 33 -4.81 -18.43 -20.36
C ASP A 33 -4.96 -19.78 -19.65
N HIS A 34 -5.73 -19.83 -18.54
CA HIS A 34 -5.97 -21.05 -17.77
C HIS A 34 -6.62 -22.17 -18.60
N PHE A 35 -7.67 -21.83 -19.37
CA PHE A 35 -8.37 -22.78 -20.24
C PHE A 35 -7.81 -22.90 -21.65
N ARG A 36 -6.74 -22.13 -21.98
CA ARG A 36 -6.17 -22.03 -23.33
C ARG A 36 -7.22 -21.61 -24.37
N ILE A 37 -8.12 -20.70 -23.99
CA ILE A 37 -9.12 -20.11 -24.86
C ILE A 37 -8.43 -19.07 -25.72
N ASP A 38 -8.73 -19.09 -27.03
CA ASP A 38 -8.17 -18.13 -27.98
C ASP A 38 -8.78 -16.74 -27.78
N TYR A 39 -7.93 -15.75 -27.58
CA TYR A 39 -8.25 -14.32 -27.52
C TYR A 39 -7.10 -13.52 -28.13
N LYS A 40 -7.33 -12.29 -28.53
CA LYS A 40 -6.27 -11.42 -29.06
C LYS A 40 -6.28 -10.05 -28.43
N ILE A 41 -5.09 -9.49 -28.25
CA ILE A 41 -4.89 -8.11 -27.84
C ILE A 41 -4.84 -7.26 -29.11
N LEU A 42 -5.74 -6.28 -29.21
CA LEU A 42 -5.76 -5.32 -30.29
C LEU A 42 -4.92 -4.09 -29.91
N TYR A 43 -3.75 -4.02 -30.49
CA TYR A 43 -2.92 -2.82 -30.43
C TYR A 43 -2.36 -2.54 -31.84
N ASN A 44 -2.29 -1.26 -32.20
CA ASN A 44 -1.65 -0.81 -33.45
C ASN A 44 -2.09 -1.57 -34.73
N VAL A 45 -3.39 -1.90 -34.84
CA VAL A 45 -3.96 -2.64 -35.95
C VAL A 45 -4.42 -1.62 -37.03
N ASP A 46 -4.11 -1.87 -38.30
CA ASP A 46 -4.48 -0.98 -39.41
C ASP A 46 -5.99 -0.91 -39.59
N GLU A 47 -6.69 -2.06 -39.55
CA GLU A 47 -8.14 -2.14 -39.56
C GLU A 47 -8.65 -2.40 -38.12
N LYS A 48 -9.48 -1.49 -37.65
CA LYS A 48 -10.04 -1.59 -36.29
C LYS A 48 -11.51 -1.96 -36.34
N PRO A 49 -12.02 -2.71 -35.35
CA PRO A 49 -13.45 -2.96 -35.25
C PRO A 49 -14.27 -1.67 -35.19
N GLU A 50 -15.51 -1.72 -35.64
CA GLU A 50 -16.47 -0.65 -35.48
C GLU A 50 -16.61 -0.32 -33.96
N ASN A 51 -16.72 0.98 -33.62
CA ASN A 51 -16.78 1.49 -32.26
C ASN A 51 -15.49 1.31 -31.39
N TYR A 52 -14.34 1.01 -32.01
CA TYR A 52 -13.07 1.00 -31.30
C TYR A 52 -12.69 2.39 -30.80
N ILE A 53 -12.39 2.50 -29.50
CA ILE A 53 -11.93 3.74 -28.87
C ILE A 53 -10.42 3.84 -29.08
N HIS A 54 -9.99 4.87 -29.84
CA HIS A 54 -8.57 5.11 -30.07
C HIS A 54 -7.84 5.52 -28.77
N GLY A 55 -6.60 5.08 -28.63
CA GLY A 55 -5.76 5.39 -27.46
C GLY A 55 -5.81 4.34 -26.34
N PHE A 56 -6.66 3.31 -26.48
CA PHE A 56 -6.69 2.16 -25.55
C PHE A 56 -6.48 0.87 -26.33
N ASP A 57 -5.64 -0.03 -25.80
CA ASP A 57 -5.64 -1.41 -26.25
C ASP A 57 -6.99 -2.05 -25.88
N GLY A 58 -7.29 -3.18 -26.50
CA GLY A 58 -8.46 -3.97 -26.13
C GLY A 58 -8.19 -5.45 -26.30
N ILE A 59 -9.00 -6.29 -25.69
CA ILE A 59 -9.04 -7.73 -25.96
C ILE A 59 -10.28 -8.06 -26.78
N ILE A 60 -10.11 -8.96 -27.75
CA ILE A 60 -11.20 -9.55 -28.49
C ILE A 60 -11.29 -11.04 -28.20
N TYR A 61 -12.50 -11.54 -28.03
CA TYR A 61 -12.78 -12.92 -27.67
C TYR A 61 -14.18 -13.31 -28.13
N LYS A 62 -14.50 -14.61 -27.99
CA LYS A 62 -15.87 -15.13 -28.20
C LYS A 62 -16.64 -15.12 -26.91
N SER A 63 -17.80 -14.49 -26.88
CA SER A 63 -18.64 -14.39 -25.67
C SER A 63 -19.09 -15.75 -25.16
N ASP A 64 -19.35 -16.73 -26.04
CA ASP A 64 -19.74 -18.09 -25.69
C ASP A 64 -18.64 -18.90 -24.99
N SER A 65 -17.39 -18.42 -25.03
CA SER A 65 -16.28 -19.03 -24.27
C SER A 65 -16.38 -18.83 -22.75
N ILE A 66 -17.23 -17.88 -22.31
CA ILE A 66 -17.45 -17.56 -20.89
C ILE A 66 -18.75 -18.22 -20.45
N THR A 67 -18.66 -19.32 -19.72
CA THR A 67 -19.78 -20.04 -19.14
C THR A 67 -19.69 -20.08 -17.62
N GLU A 68 -20.84 -20.22 -16.93
CA GLU A 68 -20.85 -20.30 -15.47
C GLU A 68 -20.05 -21.50 -14.94
N GLU A 69 -20.19 -22.66 -15.60
CA GLU A 69 -19.43 -23.87 -15.26
C GLU A 69 -17.92 -23.63 -15.30
N LYS A 70 -17.37 -23.15 -16.43
CA LYS A 70 -15.95 -22.84 -16.56
C LYS A 70 -15.50 -21.73 -15.59
N TYR A 71 -16.37 -20.74 -15.35
CA TYR A 71 -16.09 -19.69 -14.38
C TYR A 71 -15.91 -20.28 -12.98
N LEU A 72 -16.78 -21.19 -12.54
CA LEU A 72 -16.70 -21.83 -11.22
C LEU A 72 -15.47 -22.77 -11.14
N ASP A 73 -15.13 -23.50 -12.19
CA ASP A 73 -13.90 -24.29 -12.27
C ASP A 73 -12.65 -23.40 -12.15
N PHE A 74 -12.66 -22.23 -12.79
CA PHE A 74 -11.57 -21.26 -12.65
C PHE A 74 -11.50 -20.69 -11.24
N VAL A 75 -12.63 -20.37 -10.61
CA VAL A 75 -12.71 -19.95 -9.21
C VAL A 75 -12.06 -20.98 -8.30
N GLU A 76 -12.42 -22.26 -8.46
CA GLU A 76 -11.88 -23.35 -7.64
C GLU A 76 -10.36 -23.48 -7.79
N SER A 77 -9.86 -23.48 -9.02
CA SER A 77 -8.44 -23.58 -9.30
C SER A 77 -7.66 -22.36 -8.83
N TYR A 78 -8.16 -21.16 -9.12
CA TYR A 78 -7.43 -19.92 -8.80
C TYR A 78 -7.39 -19.61 -7.30
N PHE A 79 -8.48 -19.94 -6.60
CA PHE A 79 -8.63 -19.74 -5.17
C PHE A 79 -8.60 -21.05 -4.37
N GLU A 80 -7.91 -22.10 -4.87
CA GLU A 80 -7.84 -23.44 -4.28
C GLU A 80 -7.59 -23.41 -2.77
N LYS A 81 -6.66 -22.57 -2.31
CA LYS A 81 -6.33 -22.38 -0.89
C LYS A 81 -7.53 -22.03 0.00
N TYR A 82 -8.55 -21.39 -0.57
CA TYR A 82 -9.75 -20.93 0.14
C TYR A 82 -10.92 -21.93 -0.03
N MET A 83 -10.77 -22.89 -0.92
CA MET A 83 -11.77 -23.89 -1.24
C MET A 83 -11.70 -25.05 -0.23
N THR A 84 -12.39 -24.88 0.89
CA THR A 84 -12.36 -25.83 2.01
C THR A 84 -12.73 -27.26 1.61
N HIS A 85 -13.63 -27.44 0.63
CA HIS A 85 -13.99 -28.75 0.12
C HIS A 85 -12.83 -29.44 -0.61
N SER A 86 -11.99 -28.71 -1.34
CA SER A 86 -10.81 -29.27 -2.00
C SER A 86 -9.80 -29.80 -0.97
N THR A 87 -9.63 -29.08 0.15
CA THR A 87 -8.82 -29.56 1.27
C THR A 87 -9.40 -30.84 1.89
N ILE A 88 -10.73 -30.90 2.05
CA ILE A 88 -11.41 -32.12 2.55
C ILE A 88 -11.18 -33.26 1.58
N LEU A 89 -11.42 -33.09 0.28
CA LEU A 89 -11.21 -34.11 -0.75
C LEU A 89 -9.75 -34.60 -0.79
N SER A 90 -8.78 -33.71 -0.63
CA SER A 90 -7.35 -34.05 -0.54
C SER A 90 -7.08 -34.98 0.66
N ILE A 91 -7.66 -34.70 1.83
CA ILE A 91 -7.52 -35.57 3.00
C ILE A 91 -8.22 -36.92 2.75
N LEU A 92 -9.42 -36.88 2.17
CA LEU A 92 -10.21 -38.09 1.84
C LEU A 92 -9.54 -38.96 0.74
N GLY A 93 -8.56 -38.46 0.03
CA GLY A 93 -7.72 -39.21 -0.91
C GLY A 93 -6.93 -40.34 -0.25
N ASN A 94 -6.63 -40.27 1.05
CA ASN A 94 -5.93 -41.32 1.80
C ASN A 94 -6.80 -42.54 2.04
N ASP A 95 -6.16 -43.70 2.21
CA ASP A 95 -6.86 -44.96 2.52
C ASP A 95 -7.07 -45.15 4.01
N GLU A 96 -6.18 -44.63 4.85
CA GLU A 96 -6.25 -44.67 6.30
C GLU A 96 -6.24 -43.25 6.87
N PHE A 97 -6.92 -43.06 7.99
CA PHE A 97 -7.06 -41.72 8.61
C PHE A 97 -6.57 -41.73 10.06
N SER A 98 -5.71 -40.78 10.39
CA SER A 98 -5.36 -40.52 11.80
C SER A 98 -6.53 -39.79 12.53
N ASP A 99 -6.56 -39.88 13.86
CA ASP A 99 -7.54 -39.14 14.67
C ASP A 99 -7.47 -37.62 14.40
N GLU A 100 -6.27 -37.06 14.10
CA GLU A 100 -6.07 -35.68 13.74
C GLU A 100 -6.72 -35.33 12.40
N GLN A 101 -6.60 -36.18 11.39
CA GLN A 101 -7.24 -35.99 10.09
C GLN A 101 -8.76 -36.09 10.18
N ILE A 102 -9.28 -37.04 10.94
CA ILE A 102 -10.73 -37.16 11.21
C ILE A 102 -11.26 -35.90 11.88
N LYS A 103 -10.54 -35.40 12.89
CA LYS A 103 -10.91 -34.14 13.56
C LYS A 103 -10.84 -32.96 12.58
N MET A 104 -9.79 -32.87 11.77
CA MET A 104 -9.59 -31.78 10.79
C MET A 104 -10.74 -31.73 9.77
N VAL A 105 -11.15 -32.87 9.19
CA VAL A 105 -12.28 -32.94 8.26
C VAL A 105 -13.55 -32.41 8.95
N ASN A 106 -13.87 -32.88 10.18
CA ASN A 106 -15.06 -32.43 10.91
C ASN A 106 -15.02 -30.94 11.24
N ASP A 107 -13.88 -30.37 11.54
CA ASP A 107 -13.72 -28.95 11.83
C ASP A 107 -13.81 -28.09 10.54
N LEU A 108 -13.28 -28.57 9.41
CA LEU A 108 -13.44 -27.96 8.10
C LEU A 108 -14.92 -27.92 7.65
N VAL A 109 -15.63 -29.01 7.79
CA VAL A 109 -17.08 -29.07 7.50
C VAL A 109 -17.85 -28.02 8.30
N LYS A 110 -17.55 -27.86 9.58
CA LYS A 110 -18.19 -26.86 10.44
C LYS A 110 -17.85 -25.43 10.11
N SER A 111 -16.69 -25.21 9.49
CA SER A 111 -16.15 -23.86 9.19
C SER A 111 -16.93 -23.10 8.12
N LYS A 112 -17.63 -23.79 7.24
CA LYS A 112 -18.40 -23.22 6.12
C LYS A 112 -19.88 -23.60 6.21
N THR A 113 -20.75 -22.60 6.10
CA THR A 113 -22.19 -22.78 6.26
C THR A 113 -22.76 -23.79 5.26
N VAL A 114 -22.32 -23.79 3.99
CA VAL A 114 -22.76 -24.72 2.96
C VAL A 114 -22.34 -26.15 3.29
N LEU A 115 -21.08 -26.40 3.65
CA LEU A 115 -20.58 -27.71 4.02
C LEU A 115 -21.28 -28.22 5.30
N LYS A 116 -21.49 -27.33 6.27
CA LYS A 116 -22.25 -27.65 7.48
C LYS A 116 -23.74 -28.02 7.17
N GLY A 117 -24.35 -27.37 6.18
CA GLY A 117 -25.70 -27.69 5.73
C GLY A 117 -25.79 -29.08 5.10
N LEU A 118 -24.83 -29.42 4.24
CA LEU A 118 -24.82 -30.69 3.50
C LEU A 118 -24.34 -31.88 4.35
N LEU A 119 -23.26 -31.71 5.11
CA LEU A 119 -22.54 -32.80 5.80
C LEU A 119 -22.62 -32.70 7.34
N GLY A 120 -23.10 -31.59 7.90
CA GLY A 120 -22.99 -31.32 9.34
C GLY A 120 -23.81 -32.22 10.25
N LYS A 121 -24.76 -32.97 9.69
CA LYS A 121 -25.55 -34.00 10.42
C LYS A 121 -24.82 -35.34 10.51
N THR A 122 -23.82 -35.58 9.65
CA THR A 122 -23.04 -36.80 9.57
C THR A 122 -21.60 -36.49 10.01
N LYS A 123 -21.16 -37.12 11.10
CA LYS A 123 -19.76 -36.96 11.55
C LYS A 123 -18.89 -37.88 10.73
N PHE A 124 -17.77 -37.35 10.25
CA PHE A 124 -16.74 -38.13 9.61
C PHE A 124 -16.03 -39.01 10.66
N ASP A 125 -15.96 -40.30 10.43
CA ASP A 125 -15.40 -41.32 11.33
C ASP A 125 -14.33 -42.21 10.67
N GLY A 126 -13.96 -41.89 9.41
CA GLY A 126 -13.02 -42.64 8.59
C GLY A 126 -13.66 -43.76 7.77
N THR A 127 -14.82 -44.29 8.14
CA THR A 127 -15.50 -45.38 7.41
C THR A 127 -16.48 -44.88 6.35
N ASN A 128 -17.00 -43.68 6.53
CA ASN A 128 -18.00 -43.06 5.68
C ASN A 128 -17.43 -42.12 4.58
N LYS A 129 -16.19 -42.37 4.21
CA LYS A 129 -15.44 -41.62 3.17
C LYS A 129 -16.23 -41.43 1.87
N ALA A 130 -16.84 -42.51 1.36
CA ALA A 130 -17.59 -42.51 0.11
C ALA A 130 -18.81 -41.56 0.14
N VAL A 131 -19.50 -41.46 1.28
CA VAL A 131 -20.63 -40.56 1.45
C VAL A 131 -20.19 -39.09 1.40
N PHE A 132 -19.04 -38.76 2.00
CA PHE A 132 -18.52 -37.42 1.99
C PHE A 132 -18.11 -37.03 0.59
N ILE A 133 -17.38 -37.89 -0.13
CA ILE A 133 -16.92 -37.61 -1.51
C ILE A 133 -18.17 -37.44 -2.41
N SER A 134 -19.13 -38.36 -2.43
CA SER A 134 -20.31 -38.25 -3.30
C SER A 134 -21.13 -36.99 -2.99
N THR A 135 -21.33 -36.65 -1.71
CA THR A 135 -22.05 -35.43 -1.35
C THR A 135 -21.34 -34.16 -1.81
N ILE A 136 -20.02 -34.09 -1.71
CA ILE A 136 -19.24 -32.94 -2.18
C ILE A 136 -19.29 -32.85 -3.70
N GLU A 137 -19.09 -33.97 -4.42
CA GLU A 137 -19.10 -33.99 -5.87
C GLU A 137 -20.47 -33.63 -6.47
N GLU A 138 -21.54 -34.15 -5.93
CA GLU A 138 -22.90 -33.84 -6.35
C GLU A 138 -23.29 -32.38 -6.14
N ASN A 139 -22.70 -31.70 -5.16
CA ASN A 139 -22.99 -30.31 -4.83
C ASN A 139 -21.79 -29.35 -5.11
N ARG A 140 -20.81 -29.77 -5.91
CA ARG A 140 -19.55 -29.10 -6.08
C ARG A 140 -19.74 -27.63 -6.51
N GLU A 141 -20.52 -27.36 -7.54
CA GLU A 141 -20.76 -26.02 -8.06
C GLU A 141 -21.39 -25.09 -6.99
N GLU A 142 -22.38 -25.57 -6.25
CA GLU A 142 -23.03 -24.81 -5.17
C GLU A 142 -22.04 -24.50 -4.04
N ILE A 143 -21.20 -25.47 -3.69
CA ILE A 143 -20.15 -25.30 -2.67
C ILE A 143 -19.15 -24.23 -3.09
N ILE A 144 -18.60 -24.31 -4.32
CA ILE A 144 -17.66 -23.35 -4.87
C ILE A 144 -18.29 -21.96 -4.90
N LYS A 145 -19.47 -21.84 -5.51
CA LYS A 145 -20.21 -20.58 -5.63
C LYS A 145 -20.47 -19.95 -4.27
N THR A 146 -20.87 -20.73 -3.27
CA THR A 146 -21.18 -20.23 -1.93
C THR A 146 -19.92 -19.82 -1.16
N ILE A 147 -18.85 -20.59 -1.25
CA ILE A 147 -17.57 -20.26 -0.59
C ILE A 147 -16.97 -18.99 -1.21
N PHE A 148 -16.91 -18.91 -2.53
CA PHE A 148 -16.39 -17.76 -3.26
C PHE A 148 -17.21 -16.50 -2.98
N LYS A 149 -18.51 -16.62 -3.05
CA LYS A 149 -19.47 -15.55 -2.80
C LYS A 149 -19.31 -14.92 -1.40
N ASN A 150 -19.05 -15.72 -0.37
CA ASN A 150 -19.03 -15.27 1.03
C ASN A 150 -17.63 -15.14 1.66
N GLY A 151 -16.57 -15.54 0.96
CA GLY A 151 -15.19 -15.49 1.49
C GLY A 151 -14.67 -14.07 1.64
N ASN A 152 -13.78 -13.87 2.63
CA ASN A 152 -13.08 -12.60 2.80
C ASN A 152 -12.10 -12.37 1.65
N ASN A 153 -12.04 -11.13 1.12
CA ASN A 153 -11.27 -10.77 -0.07
C ASN A 153 -11.55 -11.65 -1.31
N LEU A 154 -12.67 -12.36 -1.32
CA LEU A 154 -13.20 -13.02 -2.49
C LEU A 154 -14.34 -12.18 -3.07
N TYR A 155 -15.31 -12.78 -3.74
CA TYR A 155 -16.30 -12.08 -4.55
C TYR A 155 -17.03 -10.93 -3.83
N LYS A 156 -17.60 -11.18 -2.62
CA LYS A 156 -18.38 -10.17 -1.88
C LYS A 156 -17.61 -8.93 -1.48
N ASN A 157 -16.28 -9.00 -1.46
CA ASN A 157 -15.47 -7.84 -1.15
C ASN A 157 -15.45 -6.84 -2.31
N TYR A 158 -15.59 -7.33 -3.54
CA TYR A 158 -15.51 -6.55 -4.77
C TYR A 158 -16.88 -6.33 -5.40
N CYS A 159 -17.71 -7.35 -5.43
CA CYS A 159 -18.97 -7.38 -6.16
C CYS A 159 -20.17 -7.69 -5.26
N ASN A 160 -21.35 -7.38 -5.78
CA ASN A 160 -22.61 -7.73 -5.12
C ASN A 160 -22.86 -9.22 -5.28
N GLU A 161 -22.89 -9.95 -4.16
CA GLU A 161 -23.04 -11.40 -4.13
C GLU A 161 -24.32 -11.95 -4.79
N ARG A 162 -25.31 -11.10 -5.01
CA ARG A 162 -26.55 -11.49 -5.69
C ARG A 162 -26.43 -11.53 -7.21
N LEU A 163 -25.42 -10.86 -7.76
CA LEU A 163 -25.27 -10.65 -9.19
C LEU A 163 -24.24 -11.60 -9.83
N ILE A 164 -23.64 -12.51 -9.07
CA ILE A 164 -22.64 -13.44 -9.61
C ILE A 164 -23.22 -14.22 -10.80
N PHE A 165 -22.62 -14.01 -11.95
CA PHE A 165 -22.98 -14.64 -13.22
C PHE A 165 -24.44 -14.42 -13.66
N THR A 166 -24.98 -13.23 -13.45
CA THR A 166 -26.33 -12.83 -13.88
C THR A 166 -26.27 -11.60 -14.78
N ASP A 167 -27.30 -11.41 -15.62
CA ASP A 167 -27.48 -10.22 -16.46
C ASP A 167 -28.38 -9.16 -15.77
N ASP A 168 -28.61 -9.28 -14.47
CA ASP A 168 -29.45 -8.32 -13.73
C ASP A 168 -28.73 -7.02 -13.50
N ASN A 169 -29.26 -5.92 -14.05
CA ASN A 169 -28.78 -4.55 -13.91
C ASN A 169 -29.62 -3.71 -12.94
N SER A 170 -30.47 -4.34 -12.13
CA SER A 170 -31.29 -3.63 -11.14
C SER A 170 -30.49 -2.99 -10.02
N THR A 171 -29.24 -3.42 -9.82
CA THR A 171 -28.29 -2.89 -8.84
C THR A 171 -26.88 -2.84 -9.42
N CYS A 172 -25.98 -2.05 -8.81
CA CYS A 172 -24.58 -2.02 -9.22
C CYS A 172 -23.88 -3.35 -8.91
N ARG A 173 -23.14 -3.88 -9.88
CA ARG A 173 -22.35 -5.10 -9.72
C ARG A 173 -21.17 -4.88 -8.77
N LEU A 174 -20.46 -3.74 -8.91
CA LEU A 174 -19.35 -3.38 -8.05
C LEU A 174 -19.84 -2.80 -6.72
N ARG A 175 -19.48 -3.46 -5.64
CA ARG A 175 -19.84 -3.04 -4.29
C ARG A 175 -18.96 -1.88 -3.82
N GLY A 176 -19.56 -0.76 -3.43
CA GLY A 176 -18.85 0.40 -2.93
C GLY A 176 -18.19 1.27 -4.02
N TYR A 177 -18.48 1.03 -5.29
CA TYR A 177 -18.07 1.92 -6.38
C TYR A 177 -19.08 3.07 -6.57
N ASN A 178 -20.36 2.71 -6.62
CA ASN A 178 -21.47 3.64 -6.65
C ASN A 178 -22.35 3.48 -5.40
N VAL A 179 -23.35 4.35 -5.28
CA VAL A 179 -24.35 4.23 -4.22
C VAL A 179 -25.25 3.02 -4.53
N ASP A 180 -25.17 1.97 -3.71
CA ASP A 180 -25.98 0.77 -3.89
C ASP A 180 -27.48 1.05 -3.67
N LYS A 181 -28.33 0.57 -4.57
CA LYS A 181 -29.78 0.73 -4.50
C LYS A 181 -30.39 0.19 -3.20
N ASP A 182 -29.86 -0.89 -2.66
CA ASP A 182 -30.38 -1.58 -1.48
C ASP A 182 -29.94 -0.97 -0.14
N ARG A 183 -29.04 0.02 -0.13
CA ARG A 183 -28.57 0.67 1.10
C ARG A 183 -29.37 1.92 1.41
N LYS A 184 -29.49 2.27 2.70
CA LYS A 184 -30.18 3.49 3.16
C LYS A 184 -29.67 4.75 2.47
N THR A 185 -28.37 4.84 2.22
CA THR A 185 -27.71 5.97 1.53
C THR A 185 -28.06 6.04 0.04
N SER A 186 -28.56 4.96 -0.57
CA SER A 186 -28.94 4.93 -1.98
C SER A 186 -30.07 5.89 -2.33
N ILE A 187 -30.99 6.14 -1.41
CA ILE A 187 -32.13 7.06 -1.62
C ILE A 187 -31.64 8.48 -1.97
N ILE A 188 -30.60 8.94 -1.31
CA ILE A 188 -30.02 10.27 -1.59
C ILE A 188 -29.28 10.24 -2.93
N GLY A 189 -28.51 9.17 -3.21
CA GLY A 189 -27.74 9.04 -4.45
C GLY A 189 -28.61 8.99 -5.71
N PHE A 190 -29.85 8.47 -5.60
CA PHE A 190 -30.79 8.38 -6.73
C PHE A 190 -31.87 9.47 -6.72
N CYS A 191 -31.65 10.55 -6.01
CA CYS A 191 -32.64 11.65 -5.90
C CYS A 191 -34.05 11.16 -5.52
N PHE A 192 -34.11 10.15 -4.62
CA PHE A 192 -35.34 9.50 -4.13
C PHE A 192 -36.12 8.66 -5.16
N SER A 193 -35.60 8.46 -6.38
CA SER A 193 -36.23 7.66 -7.42
C SER A 193 -35.40 6.40 -7.71
N LYS A 194 -35.81 5.27 -7.20
CA LYS A 194 -35.16 3.96 -7.44
C LYS A 194 -35.50 3.39 -8.82
N GLU A 195 -36.66 3.72 -9.36
CA GLU A 195 -37.13 3.24 -10.65
C GLU A 195 -36.35 3.85 -11.83
N SER A 196 -35.73 5.01 -11.63
CA SER A 196 -34.92 5.66 -12.65
C SER A 196 -33.44 5.21 -12.67
N PHE A 197 -33.08 4.23 -11.83
CA PHE A 197 -31.72 3.69 -11.77
C PHE A 197 -31.59 2.47 -12.70
N ASP A 198 -30.61 2.53 -13.58
CA ASP A 198 -30.13 1.42 -14.37
C ASP A 198 -28.60 1.33 -14.24
N ALA A 199 -28.08 0.19 -13.80
CA ALA A 199 -26.65 -0.01 -13.67
C ALA A 199 -26.05 -0.33 -15.04
N ASN A 200 -25.15 0.51 -15.50
CA ASN A 200 -24.41 0.28 -16.75
C ASN A 200 -23.17 -0.62 -16.50
N ASP A 201 -23.39 -1.73 -15.82
CA ASP A 201 -22.38 -2.72 -15.49
C ASP A 201 -22.43 -3.90 -16.49
N ILE A 202 -21.29 -4.60 -16.62
CA ILE A 202 -21.13 -5.74 -17.54
C ILE A 202 -20.80 -7.02 -16.77
N LEU A 203 -21.13 -8.17 -17.34
CA LEU A 203 -20.87 -9.49 -16.73
C LEU A 203 -19.38 -9.70 -16.46
N GLU A 204 -18.52 -9.16 -17.31
CA GLU A 204 -17.07 -9.27 -17.20
C GLU A 204 -16.51 -8.67 -15.90
N PHE A 205 -17.26 -7.83 -15.20
CA PHE A 205 -16.87 -7.34 -13.89
C PHE A 205 -16.82 -8.45 -12.80
N ASP A 206 -17.40 -9.61 -13.06
CA ASP A 206 -17.25 -10.79 -12.20
C ASP A 206 -15.81 -11.32 -12.17
N PHE A 207 -14.98 -10.92 -13.16
CA PHE A 207 -13.56 -11.27 -13.21
C PHE A 207 -12.65 -10.31 -12.43
N ILE A 208 -13.16 -9.21 -11.91
CA ILE A 208 -12.39 -8.22 -11.13
C ILE A 208 -11.67 -8.85 -9.91
N PRO A 209 -12.27 -9.79 -9.13
CA PRO A 209 -11.59 -10.41 -8.00
C PRO A 209 -10.26 -11.09 -8.35
N PHE A 210 -10.11 -11.56 -9.59
CA PHE A 210 -8.89 -12.23 -10.06
C PHE A 210 -7.76 -11.25 -10.43
N ALA A 211 -8.08 -9.97 -10.62
CA ALA A 211 -7.12 -8.94 -10.98
C ALA A 211 -6.37 -8.40 -9.76
N PHE A 212 -7.01 -8.43 -8.59
CA PHE A 212 -6.43 -7.90 -7.37
C PHE A 212 -5.35 -8.83 -6.80
N SER A 213 -4.49 -8.27 -5.97
CA SER A 213 -3.40 -8.98 -5.31
C SER A 213 -3.90 -10.01 -4.29
N ASN A 214 -2.95 -10.73 -3.68
CA ASN A 214 -3.19 -11.83 -2.76
C ASN A 214 -4.33 -11.57 -1.73
N PRO A 215 -5.38 -12.43 -1.71
CA PRO A 215 -6.51 -12.33 -0.79
C PRO A 215 -6.17 -12.52 0.70
N ASP A 216 -5.00 -13.11 1.02
CA ASP A 216 -4.54 -13.27 2.41
C ASP A 216 -4.25 -11.94 3.10
N MET A 217 -4.05 -10.89 2.32
CA MET A 217 -3.80 -9.56 2.84
C MET A 217 -5.11 -8.90 3.31
N ARG A 218 -5.01 -8.08 4.36
CA ARG A 218 -6.14 -7.28 4.85
C ARG A 218 -6.60 -6.24 3.83
N GLU A 219 -5.70 -5.77 3.00
CA GLU A 219 -5.92 -4.83 1.91
C GLU A 219 -5.32 -5.39 0.63
N THR A 220 -6.09 -5.42 -0.45
CA THR A 220 -5.70 -5.92 -1.76
C THR A 220 -5.55 -4.77 -2.74
N TYR A 221 -4.72 -4.95 -3.77
CA TYR A 221 -4.33 -3.87 -4.67
C TYR A 221 -4.42 -4.31 -6.13
N PHE A 222 -4.75 -3.37 -6.99
CA PHE A 222 -4.71 -3.47 -8.43
C PHE A 222 -3.97 -2.26 -9.01
N VAL A 223 -3.05 -2.48 -9.94
CA VAL A 223 -2.28 -1.43 -10.60
C VAL A 223 -2.82 -1.19 -12.01
N ASN A 224 -3.38 -0.01 -12.23
CA ASN A 224 -3.98 0.39 -13.51
C ASN A 224 -3.03 1.28 -14.33
N ASN A 225 -2.95 1.07 -15.64
CA ASN A 225 -2.15 1.88 -16.55
C ASN A 225 -2.89 2.41 -17.81
N ASN A 226 -4.04 1.91 -18.16
CA ASN A 226 -4.93 2.34 -19.24
C ASN A 226 -4.36 2.39 -20.68
N PHE A 227 -3.12 2.02 -20.95
CA PHE A 227 -2.54 2.21 -22.30
C PHE A 227 -2.08 0.91 -22.97
N SER A 228 -1.73 -0.13 -22.23
CA SER A 228 -1.28 -1.40 -22.79
C SER A 228 -1.79 -2.57 -21.96
N VAL A 229 -2.57 -3.44 -22.57
CA VAL A 229 -3.10 -4.66 -21.93
C VAL A 229 -1.97 -5.60 -21.53
N GLU A 230 -0.96 -5.79 -22.37
CA GLU A 230 0.18 -6.65 -22.07
C GLU A 230 0.94 -6.13 -20.83
N THR A 231 1.25 -4.85 -20.83
CA THR A 231 1.92 -4.21 -19.69
C THR A 231 1.04 -4.27 -18.43
N LEU A 232 -0.26 -4.06 -18.56
CA LEU A 232 -1.23 -4.14 -17.45
C LEU A 232 -1.22 -5.53 -16.79
N VAL A 233 -1.30 -6.61 -17.58
CA VAL A 233 -1.26 -8.00 -17.09
C VAL A 233 0.07 -8.31 -16.42
N ASN A 234 1.20 -7.97 -17.08
CA ASN A 234 2.54 -8.26 -16.57
C ASN A 234 2.84 -7.48 -15.28
N THR A 235 2.45 -6.19 -15.22
CA THR A 235 2.63 -5.37 -14.00
C THR A 235 1.87 -5.97 -12.83
N ASN A 236 0.60 -6.33 -13.00
CA ASN A 236 -0.19 -6.89 -11.91
C ASN A 236 0.30 -8.27 -11.44
N ARG A 237 0.86 -9.09 -12.36
CA ARG A 237 1.51 -10.35 -12.01
C ARG A 237 2.73 -10.10 -11.13
N ALA A 238 3.69 -9.29 -11.60
CA ALA A 238 4.92 -8.98 -10.87
C ALA A 238 4.64 -8.30 -9.52
N PHE A 239 3.67 -7.40 -9.49
CA PHE A 239 3.25 -6.71 -8.27
C PHE A 239 2.69 -7.67 -7.22
N SER A 240 1.81 -8.60 -7.62
CA SER A 240 1.23 -9.60 -6.73
C SER A 240 2.27 -10.60 -6.20
N GLU A 241 3.21 -11.02 -7.04
CA GLU A 241 4.33 -11.89 -6.65
C GLU A 241 5.23 -11.20 -5.61
N GLN A 242 5.57 -9.94 -5.82
CA GLN A 242 6.39 -9.19 -4.86
C GLN A 242 5.67 -8.92 -3.53
N LEU A 243 4.38 -8.64 -3.57
CA LEU A 243 3.58 -8.50 -2.35
C LEU A 243 3.57 -9.81 -1.54
N SER A 244 3.42 -10.95 -2.21
CA SER A 244 3.41 -12.27 -1.57
C SER A 244 4.78 -12.65 -0.98
N ASN A 245 5.87 -12.25 -1.63
CA ASN A 245 7.23 -12.53 -1.19
C ASN A 245 7.74 -11.59 -0.08
N THR A 246 7.00 -10.52 0.22
CA THR A 246 7.38 -9.56 1.27
C THR A 246 6.91 -10.06 2.63
N GLU A 247 7.69 -10.92 3.29
CA GLU A 247 7.37 -11.48 4.61
C GLU A 247 7.64 -10.49 5.77
N GLY A 248 6.94 -10.69 6.88
CA GLY A 248 7.28 -10.13 8.21
C GLY A 248 7.00 -8.65 8.43
N LYS A 249 6.41 -7.92 7.48
CA LYS A 249 6.05 -6.50 7.63
C LYS A 249 4.54 -6.34 7.58
N GLY A 250 3.98 -5.54 8.47
CA GLY A 250 2.52 -5.25 8.49
C GLY A 250 2.03 -4.73 7.14
N ASP A 251 0.82 -5.09 6.73
CA ASP A 251 0.25 -4.90 5.39
C ASP A 251 0.37 -3.47 4.84
N LYS A 252 0.24 -2.47 5.70
CA LYS A 252 0.31 -1.05 5.29
C LYS A 252 1.69 -0.60 4.77
N ASN A 253 2.76 -1.27 5.16
CA ASN A 253 4.11 -0.95 4.70
C ASN A 253 4.52 -1.78 3.47
N LYS A 254 3.84 -2.90 3.21
CA LYS A 254 4.14 -3.77 2.06
C LYS A 254 3.95 -3.05 0.72
N LEU A 255 2.82 -2.33 0.55
CA LEU A 255 2.56 -1.54 -0.66
C LEU A 255 3.71 -0.57 -0.96
N LEU A 256 4.13 0.21 0.02
CA LEU A 256 5.17 1.23 -0.15
C LEU A 256 6.52 0.60 -0.49
N LEU A 257 6.85 -0.56 0.11
CA LEU A 257 8.07 -1.31 -0.18
C LEU A 257 8.06 -1.90 -1.59
N VAL A 258 6.92 -2.46 -2.01
CA VAL A 258 6.77 -3.01 -3.37
C VAL A 258 6.87 -1.89 -4.40
N LEU A 259 6.27 -0.72 -4.16
CA LEU A 259 6.43 0.46 -5.02
C LEU A 259 7.88 0.95 -5.09
N GLN A 260 8.58 0.97 -3.97
CA GLN A 260 9.99 1.33 -3.91
C GLN A 260 10.86 0.40 -4.76
N ASN A 261 10.54 -0.90 -4.79
CA ASN A 261 11.25 -1.91 -5.55
C ASN A 261 10.68 -2.20 -6.96
N SER A 262 9.71 -1.40 -7.42
CA SER A 262 8.97 -1.64 -8.67
C SER A 262 9.68 -1.21 -9.95
N LYS A 263 11.01 -0.92 -9.94
CA LYS A 263 11.74 -0.33 -11.05
C LYS A 263 11.65 -1.15 -12.35
N ASP A 264 11.63 -2.47 -12.23
CA ASP A 264 11.74 -3.37 -13.36
C ASP A 264 10.41 -3.58 -14.09
N TYR A 265 9.28 -3.22 -13.46
CA TYR A 265 7.95 -3.45 -14.04
C TYR A 265 7.01 -2.24 -13.99
N ILE A 266 7.36 -1.13 -13.32
CA ILE A 266 6.63 0.15 -13.38
C ILE A 266 7.58 1.25 -13.88
N SER A 267 7.41 1.65 -15.13
CA SER A 267 8.21 2.72 -15.78
C SER A 267 7.34 3.89 -16.27
N TYR A 268 6.11 4.03 -15.75
CA TYR A 268 5.07 4.97 -16.16
C TYR A 268 4.24 5.42 -14.96
N ASP A 269 3.38 6.42 -15.17
CA ASP A 269 2.41 6.85 -14.18
C ASP A 269 1.37 5.75 -13.96
N VAL A 270 1.01 5.47 -12.71
CA VAL A 270 0.05 4.42 -12.37
C VAL A 270 -1.06 4.94 -11.45
N GLU A 271 -2.21 4.32 -11.58
CA GLU A 271 -3.31 4.43 -10.65
C GLU A 271 -3.39 3.12 -9.85
N ILE A 272 -3.26 3.20 -8.54
CA ILE A 272 -3.34 2.04 -7.65
C ILE A 272 -4.69 2.06 -6.98
N ILE A 273 -5.49 1.04 -7.27
CA ILE A 273 -6.79 0.84 -6.64
C ILE A 273 -6.59 -0.13 -5.48
N SER A 274 -7.06 0.26 -4.30
CA SER A 274 -7.03 -0.61 -3.12
C SER A 274 -8.42 -0.92 -2.61
N LYS A 275 -8.57 -2.12 -2.03
CA LYS A 275 -9.79 -2.60 -1.40
C LYS A 275 -9.44 -3.27 -0.08
N SER A 276 -9.91 -2.69 1.02
CA SER A 276 -9.79 -3.26 2.36
C SER A 276 -10.98 -4.15 2.71
N GLN A 277 -10.75 -5.16 3.55
CA GLN A 277 -11.84 -5.97 4.13
C GLN A 277 -12.76 -5.15 5.04
N ASP A 278 -12.21 -4.10 5.66
CA ASP A 278 -12.93 -3.28 6.65
C ASP A 278 -13.68 -2.11 5.99
N ASP A 279 -13.31 -1.75 4.77
CA ASP A 279 -13.89 -0.61 4.05
C ASP A 279 -14.94 -1.04 3.03
N ALA A 280 -16.06 -0.33 3.01
CA ALA A 280 -17.09 -0.53 2.00
C ALA A 280 -16.66 -0.04 0.61
N PHE A 281 -15.74 0.94 0.53
CA PHE A 281 -15.38 1.65 -0.68
C PHE A 281 -13.99 1.26 -1.21
N TYR A 282 -13.76 1.52 -2.49
CA TYR A 282 -12.44 1.48 -3.10
C TYR A 282 -11.70 2.78 -2.81
N SER A 283 -10.39 2.68 -2.60
CA SER A 283 -9.49 3.82 -2.51
C SER A 283 -8.58 3.85 -3.72
N THR A 284 -8.28 5.05 -4.20
CA THR A 284 -7.40 5.25 -5.36
C THR A 284 -6.21 6.11 -4.97
N LEU A 285 -5.02 5.68 -5.37
CA LEU A 285 -3.78 6.44 -5.25
C LEU A 285 -3.16 6.61 -6.64
N PHE A 286 -3.15 7.83 -7.16
CA PHE A 286 -2.44 8.15 -8.40
C PHE A 286 -0.97 8.45 -8.11
N VAL A 287 -0.06 7.73 -8.76
CA VAL A 287 1.39 7.85 -8.52
C VAL A 287 2.10 8.18 -9.82
N ARG A 288 2.71 9.36 -9.90
CA ARG A 288 3.53 9.78 -11.04
C ARG A 288 4.88 9.08 -11.01
N LEU A 289 5.40 8.73 -12.18
CA LEU A 289 6.72 8.10 -12.33
C LEU A 289 7.84 8.89 -11.65
N GLU A 290 7.82 10.22 -11.72
CA GLU A 290 8.81 11.07 -11.06
C GLU A 290 8.81 10.89 -9.53
N ARG A 291 7.63 10.62 -8.94
CA ARG A 291 7.48 10.36 -7.50
C ARG A 291 7.96 8.95 -7.14
N LEU A 292 7.68 7.97 -8.00
CA LEU A 292 8.25 6.63 -7.86
C LEU A 292 9.78 6.65 -7.89
N LYS A 293 10.39 7.45 -8.77
CA LYS A 293 11.85 7.64 -8.81
C LYS A 293 12.38 8.18 -7.48
N LYS A 294 11.78 9.24 -6.94
CA LYS A 294 12.13 9.80 -5.63
C LYS A 294 11.91 8.81 -4.48
N LEU A 295 10.82 8.03 -4.52
CA LEU A 295 10.56 6.98 -3.53
C LEU A 295 11.66 5.89 -3.55
N ARG A 296 12.14 5.51 -4.75
CA ARG A 296 13.23 4.54 -4.93
C ARG A 296 14.57 5.03 -4.36
N GLU A 297 14.85 6.34 -4.42
CA GLU A 297 16.03 6.95 -3.81
C GLU A 297 16.04 6.87 -2.28
N LEU A 298 14.89 6.58 -1.66
CA LEU A 298 14.79 6.34 -0.23
C LEU A 298 15.19 4.91 0.17
N SER A 299 15.41 4.01 -0.79
CA SER A 299 15.86 2.64 -0.52
C SER A 299 17.18 2.64 0.25
N GLY A 300 17.26 1.79 1.27
CA GLY A 300 18.43 1.70 2.14
C GLY A 300 18.59 2.83 3.16
N LYS A 301 17.77 3.89 3.10
CA LYS A 301 17.78 4.93 4.14
C LYS A 301 17.12 4.42 5.41
N SER A 302 17.79 4.56 6.54
CA SER A 302 17.27 4.10 7.84
C SER A 302 16.17 5.02 8.37
N LEU A 303 14.93 4.85 7.91
CA LEU A 303 13.76 5.65 8.31
C LEU A 303 12.93 5.01 9.43
N TYR A 304 13.28 3.82 9.91
CA TYR A 304 12.52 3.14 10.93
C TYR A 304 12.50 3.95 12.25
N PHE A 305 11.33 4.44 12.59
CA PHE A 305 11.01 5.04 13.89
C PHE A 305 9.49 5.00 14.10
N VAL A 306 9.07 4.40 15.21
CA VAL A 306 7.67 4.27 15.58
C VAL A 306 7.48 4.78 17.00
N LYS A 307 6.45 5.61 17.22
CA LYS A 307 6.10 6.15 18.54
C LYS A 307 4.59 6.11 18.76
N LYS A 308 4.14 5.53 19.88
CA LYS A 308 2.75 5.60 20.32
C LYS A 308 2.44 7.04 20.73
N ILE A 309 1.41 7.63 20.19
CA ILE A 309 0.93 8.98 20.52
C ILE A 309 -0.24 8.91 21.50
N ASN A 310 -1.21 8.03 21.18
CA ASN A 310 -2.35 7.69 22.03
C ASN A 310 -2.78 6.24 21.76
N ASP A 311 -3.88 5.78 22.30
CA ASP A 311 -4.32 4.39 22.17
C ASP A 311 -4.68 4.02 20.73
N ASP A 312 -5.16 4.97 19.95
CA ASP A 312 -5.63 4.74 18.57
C ASP A 312 -4.59 5.12 17.50
N TYR A 313 -3.55 5.90 17.86
CA TYR A 313 -2.62 6.45 16.89
C TYR A 313 -1.15 6.20 17.21
N TRP A 314 -0.48 5.52 16.28
CA TRP A 314 0.96 5.32 16.26
C TRP A 314 1.59 6.12 15.13
N PHE A 315 2.52 7.00 15.47
CA PHE A 315 3.34 7.69 14.49
C PHE A 315 4.38 6.72 13.91
N ASN A 316 4.42 6.59 12.59
CA ASN A 316 5.40 5.80 11.85
C ASN A 316 6.11 6.71 10.86
N LEU A 317 7.39 7.01 11.11
CA LEU A 317 8.18 7.94 10.31
C LEU A 317 8.34 7.48 8.86
N GLU A 318 8.65 6.20 8.65
CA GLU A 318 8.84 5.64 7.31
C GLU A 318 7.58 5.83 6.44
N LYS A 319 6.42 5.50 7.00
CA LYS A 319 5.13 5.70 6.34
C LYS A 319 4.87 7.18 6.04
N GLU A 320 5.12 8.08 6.99
CA GLU A 320 4.93 9.52 6.80
C GLU A 320 5.80 10.05 5.65
N VAL A 321 7.07 9.67 5.63
CA VAL A 321 8.01 10.11 4.57
C VAL A 321 7.57 9.58 3.20
N TYR A 322 7.21 8.31 3.10
CA TYR A 322 6.80 7.70 1.83
C TYR A 322 5.50 8.30 1.30
N MET A 323 4.50 8.49 2.16
CA MET A 323 3.24 9.12 1.76
C MET A 323 3.43 10.57 1.32
N ARG A 324 4.31 11.32 1.98
CA ARG A 324 4.64 12.69 1.56
C ARG A 324 5.39 12.73 0.24
N CYS A 325 6.31 11.78 0.02
CA CYS A 325 6.99 11.61 -1.26
C CYS A 325 5.98 11.44 -2.41
N LEU A 326 5.03 10.51 -2.24
CA LEU A 326 4.01 10.22 -3.24
C LEU A 326 3.05 11.41 -3.48
N ASN A 327 2.70 12.13 -2.42
CA ASN A 327 1.80 13.29 -2.49
C ASN A 327 2.52 14.62 -2.80
N ASN A 328 3.82 14.60 -3.06
CA ASN A 328 4.62 15.80 -3.31
C ASN A 328 4.58 16.84 -2.17
N VAL A 329 4.55 16.38 -0.93
CA VAL A 329 4.53 17.24 0.26
C VAL A 329 5.89 17.23 0.92
N LEU A 330 6.41 18.40 1.27
CA LEU A 330 7.68 18.57 1.96
C LEU A 330 7.62 18.02 3.40
N LEU A 331 8.80 17.79 3.99
CA LEU A 331 8.94 17.15 5.30
C LEU A 331 9.04 18.15 6.47
N ASP A 332 8.85 19.44 6.25
CA ASP A 332 9.06 20.49 7.26
C ASP A 332 8.36 20.22 8.59
N ASP A 333 7.06 19.88 8.56
CA ASP A 333 6.28 19.57 9.76
C ASP A 333 6.64 18.21 10.39
N VAL A 334 7.10 17.24 9.59
CA VAL A 334 7.64 15.97 10.11
C VAL A 334 8.94 16.23 10.86
N ILE A 335 9.83 17.07 10.31
CA ILE A 335 11.08 17.49 10.97
C ILE A 335 10.75 18.17 12.32
N LEU A 336 9.81 19.10 12.33
CA LEU A 336 9.36 19.78 13.54
C LEU A 336 8.73 18.81 14.56
N LYS A 337 7.96 17.83 14.09
CA LYS A 337 7.37 16.79 14.93
C LYS A 337 8.45 15.90 15.58
N MET A 338 9.50 15.55 14.81
CA MET A 338 10.63 14.79 15.34
C MET A 338 11.40 15.59 16.39
N PHE A 339 11.59 16.91 16.23
CA PHE A 339 12.16 17.74 17.29
C PHE A 339 11.29 17.78 18.55
N LYS A 340 9.96 17.82 18.42
CA LYS A 340 9.05 17.70 19.57
C LYS A 340 9.25 16.38 20.31
N PHE A 341 9.38 15.26 19.59
CA PHE A 341 9.66 13.96 20.20
C PHE A 341 11.01 13.95 20.93
N PHE A 342 12.04 14.58 20.37
CA PHE A 342 13.35 14.71 21.04
C PHE A 342 13.21 15.38 22.41
N TYR A 343 12.46 16.46 22.52
CA TYR A 343 12.25 17.17 23.79
C TYR A 343 11.32 16.44 24.75
N PHE A 344 10.33 15.70 24.23
CA PHE A 344 9.39 14.94 25.07
C PHE A 344 10.09 13.80 25.82
N GLU A 345 10.99 13.07 25.16
CA GLU A 345 11.80 12.02 25.79
C GLU A 345 12.63 12.52 26.97
N GLU A 346 12.82 13.81 27.05
CA GLU A 346 13.58 14.46 28.09
C GLU A 346 12.79 14.74 29.38
N SER A 347 11.49 14.99 29.25
CA SER A 347 10.60 15.29 30.37
C SER A 347 10.30 14.04 31.24
N GLU A 348 10.52 12.84 30.73
CA GLU A 348 10.25 11.57 31.39
C GLU A 348 11.40 11.08 32.29
N LYS A 349 12.44 11.87 32.51
CA LYS A 349 13.62 11.49 33.31
C LYS A 349 13.30 11.29 34.77
N LYS A 350 12.97 10.07 35.20
CA LYS A 350 12.80 9.74 36.64
C LYS A 350 13.70 8.59 37.18
N ASN A 351 14.37 7.78 36.33
CA ASN A 351 15.17 6.63 36.81
C ASN A 351 16.50 6.47 36.04
N SER A 352 17.59 6.04 36.70
CA SER A 352 18.96 5.96 36.18
C SER A 352 19.14 5.00 34.97
N LYS A 353 18.41 3.87 34.92
CA LYS A 353 18.41 2.95 33.77
C LYS A 353 17.72 3.56 32.55
N ALA A 354 16.71 4.39 32.75
CA ALA A 354 16.01 5.11 31.70
C ALA A 354 16.89 6.17 31.02
N ILE A 355 17.90 6.72 31.69
CA ILE A 355 18.76 7.79 31.15
C ILE A 355 19.61 7.32 29.98
N SER A 356 20.18 6.11 30.01
CA SER A 356 20.98 5.58 28.92
C SER A 356 20.12 5.24 27.68
N GLU A 357 18.93 4.70 27.90
CA GLU A 357 17.97 4.40 26.85
C GLU A 357 17.40 5.68 26.23
N ILE A 358 17.07 6.68 27.05
CA ILE A 358 16.62 8.00 26.58
C ILE A 358 17.70 8.65 25.71
N ARG A 359 18.97 8.65 26.13
CA ARG A 359 20.07 9.20 25.34
C ARG A 359 20.26 8.48 24.01
N LYS A 360 20.12 7.15 23.99
CA LYS A 360 20.18 6.36 22.76
C LYS A 360 19.02 6.72 21.82
N THR A 361 17.81 6.84 22.35
CA THR A 361 16.62 7.26 21.59
C THR A 361 16.76 8.68 21.06
N GLN A 362 17.22 9.63 21.87
CA GLN A 362 17.48 11.01 21.46
C GLN A 362 18.53 11.11 20.35
N LYS A 363 19.63 10.35 20.45
CA LYS A 363 20.67 10.28 19.40
C LYS A 363 20.08 9.74 18.09
N ASN A 364 19.24 8.70 18.17
CA ASN A 364 18.55 8.15 17.02
C ASN A 364 17.58 9.18 16.39
N ILE A 365 16.81 9.91 17.19
CA ILE A 365 15.91 10.96 16.70
C ILE A 365 16.68 12.06 15.96
N MET A 366 17.80 12.53 16.51
CA MET A 366 18.62 13.56 15.89
C MET A 366 19.23 13.09 14.56
N TYR A 367 19.71 11.86 14.50
CA TYR A 367 20.15 11.24 13.24
C TYR A 367 19.03 11.22 12.19
N LYS A 368 17.78 10.84 12.59
CA LYS A 368 16.63 10.86 11.69
C LYS A 368 16.31 12.28 11.22
N ILE A 369 16.36 13.27 12.10
CA ILE A 369 16.15 14.67 11.70
C ILE A 369 17.15 15.11 10.65
N GLY A 370 18.45 14.82 10.84
CA GLY A 370 19.48 15.12 9.85
C GLY A 370 19.22 14.45 8.50
N LEU A 371 18.75 13.19 8.51
CA LEU A 371 18.38 12.46 7.31
C LEU A 371 17.14 13.06 6.61
N LEU A 372 16.12 13.46 7.39
CA LEU A 372 14.92 14.11 6.86
C LEU A 372 15.24 15.44 6.18
N VAL A 373 16.17 16.22 6.74
CA VAL A 373 16.62 17.47 6.13
C VAL A 373 17.29 17.21 4.77
N ASP A 374 18.18 16.21 4.66
CA ASP A 374 18.81 15.83 3.40
C ASP A 374 17.79 15.42 2.34
N ILE A 375 16.79 14.63 2.73
CA ILE A 375 15.68 14.21 1.86
C ILE A 375 14.87 15.43 1.42
N ASN A 376 14.50 16.31 2.34
CA ASN A 376 13.67 17.48 2.08
C ASN A 376 14.35 18.44 1.07
N VAL A 377 15.63 18.67 1.24
CA VAL A 377 16.44 19.50 0.32
C VAL A 377 16.53 18.86 -1.07
N SER A 378 16.80 17.55 -1.14
CA SER A 378 16.80 16.81 -2.41
C SER A 378 15.45 16.93 -3.14
N TRP A 379 14.32 16.91 -2.42
CA TRP A 379 12.99 17.05 -3.04
C TRP A 379 12.67 18.46 -3.51
N LYS A 380 13.23 19.49 -2.87
CA LYS A 380 13.10 20.89 -3.28
C LYS A 380 13.81 21.17 -4.60
N GLY A 381 14.86 20.42 -4.92
CA GLY A 381 15.56 20.48 -6.20
C GLY A 381 16.49 21.67 -6.38
N TYR A 382 16.80 22.45 -5.32
CA TYR A 382 17.80 23.48 -5.37
C TYR A 382 19.08 23.08 -4.62
N ASP A 383 20.20 23.56 -5.09
CA ASP A 383 21.52 23.15 -4.64
C ASP A 383 21.96 24.00 -3.43
N ILE A 384 21.54 23.55 -2.24
CA ILE A 384 22.05 24.03 -0.95
C ILE A 384 22.71 22.91 -0.13
N MET A 385 23.06 21.80 -0.78
CA MET A 385 23.66 20.65 -0.08
C MET A 385 25.02 20.99 0.54
N TYR A 386 25.76 21.92 -0.07
CA TYR A 386 27.01 22.42 0.49
C TYR A 386 26.75 23.12 1.83
N GLU A 387 25.78 24.04 1.88
CA GLU A 387 25.39 24.77 3.08
C GLU A 387 24.83 23.84 4.15
N ILE A 388 24.03 22.84 3.79
CA ILE A 388 23.52 21.80 4.70
C ILE A 388 24.68 21.01 5.34
N THR A 389 25.63 20.56 4.51
CA THR A 389 26.82 19.83 5.00
C THR A 389 27.69 20.72 5.88
N SER A 390 27.89 21.97 5.47
CA SER A 390 28.61 22.98 6.25
C SER A 390 27.93 23.24 7.58
N ALA A 391 26.60 23.44 7.59
CA ALA A 391 25.82 23.66 8.82
C ALA A 391 25.94 22.49 9.81
N LYS A 392 25.85 21.26 9.35
CA LYS A 392 26.06 20.06 10.18
C LYS A 392 27.48 20.05 10.80
N LYS A 393 28.50 20.29 9.97
CA LYS A 393 29.89 20.32 10.40
C LYS A 393 30.13 21.39 11.48
N TYR A 394 29.61 22.61 11.27
CA TYR A 394 29.70 23.67 12.27
C TYR A 394 28.93 23.35 13.55
N GLY A 395 27.76 22.71 13.46
CA GLY A 395 27.01 22.24 14.65
C GLY A 395 27.83 21.28 15.51
N GLU A 396 28.52 20.31 14.87
CA GLU A 396 29.45 19.41 15.57
C GLU A 396 30.66 20.14 16.17
N MET A 397 31.26 21.08 15.43
CA MET A 397 32.41 21.87 15.92
C MET A 397 32.01 22.72 17.14
N VAL A 398 30.87 23.41 17.06
CA VAL A 398 30.29 24.19 18.17
C VAL A 398 30.05 23.33 19.39
N SER A 399 29.44 22.13 19.19
CA SER A 399 29.20 21.20 20.28
C SER A 399 30.51 20.80 20.98
N LYS A 400 31.55 20.46 20.22
CA LYS A 400 32.89 20.14 20.78
C LYS A 400 33.50 21.32 21.54
N GLU A 401 33.37 22.53 21.02
CA GLU A 401 33.91 23.72 21.68
C GLU A 401 33.17 24.08 22.96
N LEU A 402 31.84 23.95 23.00
CA LEU A 402 31.03 24.17 24.18
C LEU A 402 31.34 23.12 25.28
N ILE A 403 31.61 21.89 24.88
CA ILE A 403 32.04 20.82 25.83
C ILE A 403 33.40 21.17 26.45
N LYS A 404 34.37 21.60 25.62
CA LYS A 404 35.68 22.04 26.13
C LYS A 404 35.58 23.19 27.15
N LYS A 405 34.65 24.11 26.91
CA LYS A 405 34.37 25.25 27.80
C LYS A 405 33.50 24.86 29.03
N SER A 406 33.25 23.56 29.28
CA SER A 406 32.38 23.05 30.34
C SER A 406 30.96 23.65 30.30
N SER A 407 30.49 23.96 29.12
CA SER A 407 29.21 24.67 28.89
C SER A 407 28.16 23.80 28.21
N ASN A 408 28.11 22.51 28.53
CA ASN A 408 27.22 21.51 27.92
C ASN A 408 25.74 21.93 27.92
N ASN A 409 25.28 22.55 29.04
CA ASN A 409 23.89 23.04 29.14
C ASN A 409 23.54 24.10 28.07
N LYS A 410 24.53 24.80 27.54
CA LYS A 410 24.32 25.80 26.47
C LYS A 410 24.01 25.17 25.12
N ILE A 411 24.59 23.98 24.82
CA ILE A 411 24.28 23.26 23.57
C ILE A 411 22.79 23.14 23.42
N LYS A 412 22.15 22.57 24.43
CA LYS A 412 20.72 22.34 24.47
C LYS A 412 19.92 23.65 24.48
N SER A 413 20.35 24.62 25.25
CA SER A 413 19.69 25.92 25.31
C SER A 413 19.66 26.62 23.95
N TYR A 414 20.78 26.65 23.24
CA TYR A 414 20.83 27.25 21.90
C TYR A 414 20.02 26.43 20.89
N GLN A 415 20.14 25.10 20.91
CA GLN A 415 19.33 24.21 20.06
C GLN A 415 17.85 24.48 20.26
N GLN A 416 17.36 24.51 21.51
CA GLN A 416 15.95 24.78 21.82
C GLN A 416 15.49 26.15 21.34
N LYS A 417 16.32 27.19 21.50
CA LYS A 417 15.98 28.53 21.03
C LYS A 417 15.86 28.60 19.51
N ILE A 418 16.80 27.97 18.77
CA ILE A 418 16.76 27.90 17.31
C ILE A 418 15.48 27.19 16.86
N ILE A 419 15.22 25.99 17.42
CA ILE A 419 14.04 25.18 17.02
C ILE A 419 12.75 25.88 17.39
N SER A 420 12.68 26.49 18.60
CA SER A 420 11.49 27.25 19.02
C SER A 420 11.20 28.40 18.06
N ALA A 421 12.23 29.14 17.63
CA ALA A 421 12.07 30.22 16.68
C ALA A 421 11.60 29.68 15.30
N LEU A 422 12.20 28.59 14.79
CA LEU A 422 11.77 27.95 13.55
C LEU A 422 10.33 27.41 13.60
N CYS A 423 9.92 26.82 14.74
CA CYS A 423 8.55 26.35 14.95
C CYS A 423 7.52 27.48 14.98
N ALA A 424 7.93 28.67 15.41
CA ALA A 424 7.09 29.87 15.46
C ALA A 424 7.14 30.67 14.16
N HIS A 425 7.90 30.22 13.16
CA HIS A 425 8.21 30.98 11.93
C HIS A 425 8.88 32.35 12.21
N ASP A 426 9.54 32.49 13.36
CA ASP A 426 10.30 33.67 13.75
C ASP A 426 11.75 33.54 13.29
N TYR A 427 11.94 33.78 12.01
CA TYR A 427 13.24 33.59 11.35
C TYR A 427 14.28 34.62 11.81
N ASP A 428 13.85 35.81 12.18
CA ASP A 428 14.75 36.86 12.66
C ASP A 428 15.32 36.48 14.02
N ARG A 429 14.50 35.94 14.91
CA ARG A 429 14.98 35.38 16.17
C ARG A 429 15.92 34.17 15.96
N ALA A 430 15.65 33.33 14.96
CA ALA A 430 16.58 32.23 14.63
C ALA A 430 17.95 32.76 14.19
N LYS A 431 17.99 33.82 13.35
CA LYS A 431 19.22 34.52 12.94
C LYS A 431 19.98 35.07 14.13
N GLU A 432 19.30 35.80 15.03
CA GLU A 432 19.88 36.37 16.23
C GLU A 432 20.52 35.31 17.15
N VAL A 433 19.82 34.19 17.36
CA VAL A 433 20.33 33.09 18.19
C VAL A 433 21.56 32.44 17.57
N ILE A 434 21.59 32.20 16.27
CA ILE A 434 22.73 31.62 15.56
C ILE A 434 23.93 32.60 15.60
N LEU A 435 23.69 33.89 15.37
CA LEU A 435 24.72 34.92 15.45
C LEU A 435 25.30 35.02 16.86
N SER A 436 24.45 35.06 17.88
CA SER A 436 24.90 35.08 19.30
C SER A 436 25.72 33.84 19.66
N LEU A 437 25.41 32.68 19.10
CA LEU A 437 26.17 31.45 19.30
C LEU A 437 27.54 31.54 18.60
N SER A 438 27.58 32.04 17.36
CA SER A 438 28.79 32.30 16.59
C SER A 438 29.78 33.20 17.38
N ALA A 439 29.26 34.32 17.89
CA ALA A 439 30.03 35.24 18.73
C ALA A 439 30.52 34.58 20.03
N TYR A 440 29.67 33.80 20.71
CA TYR A 440 30.05 33.13 21.95
C TYR A 440 31.17 32.09 21.79
N VAL A 441 31.14 31.33 20.68
CA VAL A 441 32.18 30.33 20.42
C VAL A 441 33.41 30.93 19.72
N GLY A 442 33.33 32.12 19.15
CA GLY A 442 34.36 32.79 18.40
C GLY A 442 34.60 32.16 17.03
N MET A 443 33.54 31.66 16.38
CA MET A 443 33.60 31.02 15.06
C MET A 443 32.67 31.74 14.08
N GLU A 444 33.15 32.00 12.89
CA GLU A 444 32.37 32.49 11.78
C GLU A 444 31.73 31.30 11.03
N PHE A 445 30.40 31.31 10.85
CA PHE A 445 29.68 30.25 10.20
C PHE A 445 29.43 30.58 8.74
N SER A 446 30.14 29.95 7.80
CA SER A 446 30.02 30.23 6.37
C SER A 446 28.62 29.94 5.81
N PHE A 447 27.91 28.91 6.32
CA PHE A 447 26.54 28.58 5.92
C PHE A 447 25.52 29.65 6.29
N PHE A 448 25.86 30.49 7.28
CA PHE A 448 24.93 31.47 7.83
C PHE A 448 24.60 32.58 6.84
N TYR A 449 25.52 32.94 5.95
CA TYR A 449 25.26 33.93 4.91
C TYR A 449 24.09 33.52 4.01
N LYS A 450 24.06 32.25 3.60
CA LYS A 450 22.96 31.72 2.77
C LYS A 450 21.61 31.71 3.52
N PHE A 451 21.63 31.40 4.80
CA PHE A 451 20.44 31.50 5.64
C PHE A 451 19.97 32.96 5.80
N LEU A 452 20.89 33.96 5.88
CA LEU A 452 20.53 35.35 5.96
C LEU A 452 19.86 35.89 4.69
N GLU A 453 20.21 35.40 3.50
CA GLU A 453 19.63 35.84 2.22
C GLU A 453 18.11 35.64 2.20
N ASN A 454 17.65 34.45 2.55
CA ASN A 454 16.21 34.12 2.67
C ASN A 454 16.02 33.01 3.72
N ALA A 455 15.76 33.38 4.95
CA ALA A 455 15.71 32.43 6.04
C ALA A 455 14.48 31.51 5.98
N GLU A 456 13.37 31.96 5.42
CA GLU A 456 12.17 31.13 5.23
C GLU A 456 12.40 30.02 4.20
N GLU A 457 12.95 30.36 3.06
CA GLU A 457 13.27 29.41 2.01
C GLU A 457 14.40 28.46 2.42
N ASN A 458 15.44 29.02 3.07
CA ASN A 458 16.65 28.31 3.47
C ASN A 458 16.59 27.75 4.91
N LYS A 459 15.41 27.57 5.49
CA LYS A 459 15.23 27.08 6.88
C LYS A 459 15.85 25.69 7.12
N ASP A 460 16.00 24.87 6.07
CA ASP A 460 16.64 23.55 6.17
C ASP A 460 18.09 23.66 6.64
N ILE A 461 18.79 24.76 6.34
CA ILE A 461 20.15 25.06 6.83
C ILE A 461 20.13 25.16 8.37
N ALA A 462 19.17 25.90 8.91
CA ALA A 462 19.02 26.04 10.36
C ALA A 462 18.58 24.74 11.04
N PHE A 463 17.71 23.94 10.38
CA PHE A 463 17.36 22.59 10.86
C PHE A 463 18.58 21.67 10.87
N ALA A 464 19.40 21.70 9.81
CA ALA A 464 20.65 20.91 9.74
C ALA A 464 21.61 21.29 10.86
N PHE A 465 21.85 22.58 11.07
CA PHE A 465 22.69 23.10 12.14
C PHE A 465 22.17 22.67 13.52
N ALA A 466 20.89 22.89 13.78
CA ALA A 466 20.27 22.51 15.05
C ALA A 466 20.32 20.99 15.31
N SER A 467 20.16 20.15 14.27
CA SER A 467 20.24 18.70 14.40
C SER A 467 21.64 18.20 14.75
N ALA A 468 22.67 18.94 14.41
CA ALA A 468 24.08 18.62 14.69
C ALA A 468 24.59 19.20 16.02
N LEU A 469 23.81 20.08 16.67
CA LEU A 469 24.11 20.56 18.02
C LEU A 469 23.74 19.47 19.05
N THR A 470 24.68 18.57 19.33
CA THR A 470 24.45 17.43 20.24
C THR A 470 25.54 17.31 21.29
N GLU A 471 25.18 16.83 22.50
CA GLU A 471 26.14 16.44 23.53
C GLU A 471 26.86 15.15 23.07
N THR A 472 28.02 15.27 22.40
CA THR A 472 28.84 14.10 22.06
C THR A 472 29.60 13.63 23.29
N ASN A 473 29.36 12.37 23.74
CA ASN A 473 30.27 11.73 24.66
C ASN A 473 31.58 11.40 23.92
N SER A 474 32.64 12.14 24.22
CA SER A 474 34.01 11.89 23.76
C SER A 474 34.68 10.70 24.46
N LYS A 475 34.01 9.54 24.57
CA LYS A 475 34.56 8.33 25.20
C LYS A 475 34.60 7.11 24.27
N ASN A 476 34.85 7.26 22.98
CA ASN A 476 35.11 6.10 22.12
C ASN A 476 36.12 6.38 20.98
N SER A 477 37.20 7.12 21.28
CA SER A 477 38.31 7.26 20.33
C SER A 477 39.68 6.99 20.93
N GLU A 478 39.76 6.30 22.07
CA GLU A 478 41.04 5.91 22.67
C GLU A 478 41.13 4.42 23.00
N ASN A 479 40.61 3.54 22.17
CA ASN A 479 40.96 2.11 22.24
C ASN A 479 40.86 1.52 20.84
N ASN A 480 41.82 1.79 20.00
CA ASN A 480 42.31 0.95 18.91
C ASN A 480 43.70 1.51 18.50
N ASP A 481 44.71 1.17 19.26
CA ASP A 481 46.08 0.97 18.83
C ASP A 481 46.44 -0.51 19.07
#